data_8d5df80579084a6914e1038f53842881
#
_entry.id   8d5df80579084a6914e1038f53842881
#
_cell.length_a   1.000
_cell.length_b   1.000
_cell.length_c   1.000
_cell.angle_alpha   90.00
_cell.angle_beta   90.00
_cell.angle_gamma   90.00
#
_symmetry.space_group_name_H-M   'P 1'
#
loop_
_entity.id
_entity.type
_entity.pdbx_description
1 polymer ?
#
loop_
_entity_poly.entity_id
_entity_poly.type
_entity_poly.pdbx_seq_one_letter_code
_entity_poly.pdbx_strand_id
1 'polypeptide(L)'
;MADSDKGKLGLPALTALVVGGIIGSGIFSLPQNMAEGAGAGAILIAWAITFVGMLTLTRIFQWLSTTRPELDDGVYGYAREGFGEYLGFNAAWGYWISAWVGNAGYLVVLFSALGSFGALAFFGDGTTWPALLGELTVLWLMHAFVLHGVHNAAITNAIVTLAKVVPIALFILCVALAFRIETFHLDFWGSPALGSVTRQVETTMLYTVWVFLGIENATVYASHARHAADVSRATLLGFVVTLLLLVCVSVLSLGVVPQHELAQMKNPSMAQVMAAAVGPWGATLINVGLIVSVGGALLAWTMLAVEMLYLASRGPTHTAPALFGRTNAVETPAPALWLTSTLISALLLVAFLNASGYNALIQLATSMALIPYLLCAGFCLKLVARRPHSGAMLALALLGTLYGVWLIYAAGLKYLLLSMILYAPGLGFFLHARRQRGLPAFGNRAEGSVAALVLILALAALWMIGSGRLSL
;
A
#
# COMPACT_ATOMS: atom_id res chain seq x y z
N MET A 1 14.37 -29.49 24.94
CA MET A 1 14.59 -28.76 23.67
C MET A 1 13.59 -29.10 22.55
N ALA A 2 12.74 -30.10 22.68
CA ALA A 2 11.80 -30.51 21.62
C ALA A 2 10.41 -29.84 21.65
N ASP A 3 10.09 -29.05 22.67
CA ASP A 3 8.73 -28.46 22.82
C ASP A 3 8.63 -26.98 22.39
N SER A 4 9.77 -26.33 22.11
CA SER A 4 9.81 -24.92 21.66
C SER A 4 9.54 -24.75 20.15
N ASP A 5 9.45 -25.83 19.40
CA ASP A 5 9.34 -25.83 17.91
C ASP A 5 7.91 -26.05 17.41
N LYS A 6 6.98 -26.40 18.32
CA LYS A 6 5.56 -26.55 17.98
C LYS A 6 4.94 -25.17 17.71
N GLY A 7 4.60 -24.91 16.45
CA GLY A 7 3.99 -23.65 16.00
C GLY A 7 4.93 -22.72 15.23
N LYS A 8 6.23 -22.99 15.16
CA LYS A 8 7.15 -22.17 14.36
C LYS A 8 7.15 -22.57 12.88
N LEU A 9 7.22 -21.56 12.02
CA LEU A 9 7.10 -21.70 10.57
C LEU A 9 8.45 -21.94 9.90
N GLY A 10 8.49 -22.88 8.94
CA GLY A 10 9.65 -23.09 8.07
C GLY A 10 9.64 -22.12 6.87
N LEU A 11 10.73 -22.16 6.08
CA LEU A 11 10.96 -21.27 4.95
C LEU A 11 9.79 -21.19 3.94
N PRO A 12 9.14 -22.29 3.49
CA PRO A 12 8.04 -22.20 2.53
C PRO A 12 6.82 -21.46 3.11
N ALA A 13 6.47 -21.74 4.36
CA ALA A 13 5.32 -21.10 5.03
C ALA A 13 5.58 -19.61 5.28
N LEU A 14 6.79 -19.23 5.69
CA LEU A 14 7.20 -17.84 5.82
C LEU A 14 7.18 -17.12 4.47
N THR A 15 7.66 -17.74 3.40
CA THR A 15 7.60 -17.17 2.05
C THR A 15 6.15 -16.94 1.61
N ALA A 16 5.27 -17.92 1.86
CA ALA A 16 3.84 -17.78 1.54
C ALA A 16 3.19 -16.63 2.35
N LEU A 17 3.57 -16.42 3.61
CA LEU A 17 3.09 -15.30 4.42
C LEU A 17 3.56 -13.95 3.86
N VAL A 18 4.82 -13.85 3.41
CA VAL A 18 5.35 -12.63 2.79
C VAL A 18 4.60 -12.32 1.50
N VAL A 19 4.47 -13.31 0.60
CA VAL A 19 3.70 -13.17 -0.66
C VAL A 19 2.26 -12.79 -0.35
N GLY A 20 1.64 -13.46 0.63
CA GLY A 20 0.28 -13.19 1.05
C GLY A 20 0.08 -11.80 1.65
N GLY A 21 1.07 -11.27 2.37
CA GLY A 21 1.03 -9.93 2.95
C GLY A 21 1.15 -8.80 1.92
N ILE A 22 1.93 -9.03 0.86
CA ILE A 22 2.14 -8.05 -0.21
C ILE A 22 0.96 -8.08 -1.20
N ILE A 23 0.48 -9.25 -1.62
CA ILE A 23 -0.61 -9.37 -2.59
C ILE A 23 -1.95 -8.98 -1.94
N GLY A 24 -2.45 -7.80 -2.29
CA GLY A 24 -3.78 -7.29 -1.96
C GLY A 24 -4.73 -7.28 -3.16
N SER A 25 -5.53 -6.21 -3.31
CA SER A 25 -6.38 -6.00 -4.48
C SER A 25 -5.61 -5.52 -5.71
N GLY A 26 -4.45 -4.89 -5.52
CA GLY A 26 -3.72 -4.17 -6.57
C GLY A 26 -3.39 -5.03 -7.78
N ILE A 27 -3.01 -6.29 -7.59
CA ILE A 27 -2.68 -7.19 -8.69
C ILE A 27 -3.85 -7.43 -9.66
N PHE A 28 -5.08 -7.48 -9.14
CA PHE A 28 -6.29 -7.71 -9.94
C PHE A 28 -6.69 -6.52 -10.83
N SER A 29 -6.19 -5.34 -10.51
CA SER A 29 -6.41 -4.11 -11.27
C SER A 29 -5.18 -3.68 -12.09
N LEU A 30 -4.05 -4.35 -11.89
CA LEU A 30 -2.75 -3.97 -12.43
C LEU A 30 -2.70 -3.89 -13.96
N PRO A 31 -3.36 -4.78 -14.75
CA PRO A 31 -3.33 -4.66 -16.21
C PRO A 31 -3.82 -3.29 -16.71
N GLN A 32 -5.00 -2.85 -16.27
CA GLN A 32 -5.54 -1.53 -16.66
C GLN A 32 -4.72 -0.39 -16.08
N ASN A 33 -4.35 -0.47 -14.79
CA ASN A 33 -3.61 0.58 -14.10
C ASN A 33 -2.27 0.90 -14.79
N MET A 34 -1.57 -0.11 -15.29
CA MET A 34 -0.32 0.09 -16.02
C MET A 34 -0.56 0.58 -17.45
N ALA A 35 -1.56 0.01 -18.14
CA ALA A 35 -1.88 0.37 -19.51
C ALA A 35 -2.47 1.78 -19.65
N GLU A 36 -3.16 2.30 -18.62
CA GLU A 36 -3.75 3.65 -18.61
C GLU A 36 -2.69 4.72 -18.90
N GLY A 37 -1.48 4.56 -18.40
CA GLY A 37 -0.42 5.55 -18.50
C GLY A 37 0.75 5.17 -19.40
N ALA A 38 0.86 3.91 -19.87
CA ALA A 38 2.08 3.45 -20.51
C ALA A 38 1.89 2.30 -21.51
N GLY A 39 2.75 2.28 -22.53
CA GLY A 39 2.97 1.13 -23.41
C GLY A 39 3.87 0.08 -22.79
N ALA A 40 3.96 -1.11 -23.41
CA ALA A 40 4.69 -2.26 -22.91
C ALA A 40 6.17 -1.96 -22.57
N GLY A 41 6.87 -1.20 -23.42
CA GLY A 41 8.27 -0.83 -23.22
C GLY A 41 8.48 0.02 -21.97
N ALA A 42 7.64 1.04 -21.76
CA ALA A 42 7.70 1.89 -20.57
C ALA A 42 7.32 1.12 -19.30
N ILE A 43 6.36 0.20 -19.37
CA ILE A 43 5.98 -0.70 -18.26
C ILE A 43 7.17 -1.58 -17.84
N LEU A 44 7.90 -2.16 -18.78
CA LEU A 44 9.10 -2.96 -18.50
C LEU A 44 10.19 -2.12 -17.80
N ILE A 45 10.42 -0.89 -18.25
CA ILE A 45 11.35 0.04 -17.59
C ILE A 45 10.89 0.37 -16.17
N ALA A 46 9.58 0.65 -15.99
CA ALA A 46 9.00 0.91 -14.68
C ALA A 46 9.20 -0.26 -13.72
N TRP A 47 9.02 -1.49 -14.17
CA TRP A 47 9.29 -2.69 -13.38
C TRP A 47 10.76 -2.88 -13.04
N ALA A 48 11.68 -2.56 -13.96
CA ALA A 48 13.12 -2.59 -13.69
C ALA A 48 13.51 -1.59 -12.59
N ILE A 49 12.98 -0.35 -12.64
CA ILE A 49 13.19 0.67 -11.62
C ILE A 49 12.60 0.21 -10.28
N THR A 50 11.36 -0.31 -10.30
CA THR A 50 10.68 -0.81 -9.11
C THR A 50 11.42 -2.00 -8.49
N PHE A 51 11.93 -2.93 -9.31
CA PHE A 51 12.74 -4.04 -8.81
C PHE A 51 13.93 -3.56 -8.00
N VAL A 52 14.74 -2.67 -8.58
CA VAL A 52 15.92 -2.13 -7.89
C VAL A 52 15.52 -1.35 -6.64
N GLY A 53 14.53 -0.47 -6.75
CA GLY A 53 14.10 0.38 -5.65
C GLY A 53 13.48 -0.39 -4.49
N MET A 54 12.53 -1.27 -4.77
CA MET A 54 11.85 -2.06 -3.73
C MET A 54 12.76 -3.13 -3.12
N LEU A 55 13.66 -3.75 -3.90
CA LEU A 55 14.70 -4.62 -3.34
C LEU A 55 15.58 -3.87 -2.35
N THR A 56 15.96 -2.64 -2.69
CA THR A 56 16.78 -1.78 -1.83
C THR A 56 16.06 -1.44 -0.54
N LEU A 57 14.78 -1.02 -0.61
CA LEU A 57 13.96 -0.75 0.57
C LEU A 57 13.77 -2.00 1.43
N THR A 58 13.50 -3.15 0.81
CA THR A 58 13.39 -4.43 1.53
C THR A 58 14.65 -4.75 2.32
N ARG A 59 15.83 -4.55 1.73
CA ARG A 59 17.12 -4.75 2.39
C ARG A 59 17.36 -3.72 3.50
N ILE A 60 16.93 -2.48 3.31
CA ILE A 60 17.00 -1.44 4.35
C ILE A 60 16.15 -1.83 5.56
N PHE A 61 14.89 -2.23 5.35
CA PHE A 61 14.02 -2.66 6.46
C PHE A 61 14.58 -3.88 7.20
N GLN A 62 15.08 -4.88 6.47
CA GLN A 62 15.75 -6.04 7.07
C GLN A 62 16.98 -5.63 7.89
N TRP A 63 17.81 -4.74 7.37
CA TRP A 63 19.00 -4.27 8.08
C TRP A 63 18.65 -3.45 9.32
N LEU A 64 17.67 -2.54 9.21
CA LEU A 64 17.20 -1.74 10.34
C LEU A 64 16.63 -2.62 11.46
N SER A 65 15.79 -3.60 11.14
CA SER A 65 15.19 -4.50 12.13
C SER A 65 16.21 -5.38 12.87
N THR A 66 17.34 -5.69 12.22
CA THR A 66 18.42 -6.47 12.85
C THR A 66 19.44 -5.62 13.59
N THR A 67 19.70 -4.39 13.12
CA THR A 67 20.71 -3.49 13.69
C THR A 67 20.15 -2.63 14.81
N ARG A 68 18.86 -2.35 14.80
CA ARG A 68 18.13 -1.52 15.76
C ARG A 68 16.87 -2.25 16.27
N PRO A 69 17.03 -3.43 16.87
CA PRO A 69 15.90 -4.26 17.34
C PRO A 69 15.07 -3.58 18.43
N GLU A 70 15.62 -2.57 19.12
CA GLU A 70 14.91 -1.75 20.09
C GLU A 70 13.89 -0.78 19.48
N LEU A 71 13.95 -0.55 18.16
CA LEU A 71 12.99 0.27 17.42
C LEU A 71 11.95 -0.66 16.78
N ASP A 72 11.16 -1.32 17.60
CA ASP A 72 10.11 -2.26 17.21
C ASP A 72 8.83 -1.58 16.71
N ASP A 73 8.73 -0.25 16.84
CA ASP A 73 7.66 0.60 16.32
C ASP A 73 7.71 0.76 14.77
N GLY A 74 8.59 0.05 14.07
CA GLY A 74 8.67 0.02 12.60
C GLY A 74 8.93 1.39 11.98
N VAL A 75 8.14 1.74 10.96
CA VAL A 75 8.29 2.98 10.18
C VAL A 75 8.26 4.23 11.06
N TYR A 76 7.39 4.25 12.09
CA TYR A 76 7.30 5.33 13.06
C TYR A 76 8.59 5.49 13.86
N GLY A 77 9.09 4.39 14.43
CA GLY A 77 10.29 4.38 15.27
C GLY A 77 11.54 4.81 14.49
N TYR A 78 11.72 4.33 13.27
CA TYR A 78 12.85 4.69 12.42
C TYR A 78 12.84 6.18 12.04
N ALA A 79 11.68 6.71 11.64
CA ALA A 79 11.56 8.12 11.29
C ALA A 79 11.78 9.04 12.49
N ARG A 80 11.24 8.68 13.66
CA ARG A 80 11.38 9.42 14.92
C ARG A 80 12.84 9.50 15.36
N GLU A 81 13.52 8.37 15.42
CA GLU A 81 14.92 8.29 15.81
C GLU A 81 15.83 9.04 14.84
N GLY A 82 15.50 8.97 13.55
CA GLY A 82 16.27 9.62 12.51
C GLY A 82 16.14 11.14 12.46
N PHE A 83 14.92 11.65 12.65
CA PHE A 83 14.59 13.02 12.26
C PHE A 83 13.78 13.81 13.30
N GLY A 84 13.48 13.20 14.44
CA GLY A 84 12.77 13.84 15.55
C GLY A 84 11.28 13.51 15.61
N GLU A 85 10.63 14.05 16.63
CA GLU A 85 9.29 13.66 17.04
C GLU A 85 8.21 14.00 16.01
N TYR A 86 8.30 15.18 15.39
CA TYR A 86 7.31 15.61 14.41
C TYR A 86 7.39 14.80 13.11
N LEU A 87 8.60 14.50 12.63
CA LEU A 87 8.77 13.68 11.42
C LEU A 87 8.41 12.21 11.69
N GLY A 88 8.71 11.70 12.90
CA GLY A 88 8.22 10.40 13.34
C GLY A 88 6.69 10.33 13.34
N PHE A 89 6.03 11.33 13.95
CA PHE A 89 4.58 11.43 13.93
C PHE A 89 4.03 11.46 12.49
N ASN A 90 4.62 12.26 11.61
CA ASN A 90 4.19 12.31 10.21
C ASN A 90 4.38 10.97 9.49
N ALA A 91 5.42 10.21 9.81
CA ALA A 91 5.57 8.86 9.27
C ALA A 91 4.42 7.94 9.70
N ALA A 92 4.06 7.93 11.00
CA ALA A 92 2.91 7.17 11.49
C ALA A 92 1.59 7.68 10.90
N TRP A 93 1.41 9.00 10.85
CA TRP A 93 0.20 9.66 10.35
C TRP A 93 -0.02 9.38 8.86
N GLY A 94 1.03 9.53 8.03
CA GLY A 94 0.97 9.25 6.60
C GLY A 94 0.72 7.78 6.31
N TYR A 95 1.37 6.87 7.02
CA TYR A 95 1.15 5.44 6.88
C TYR A 95 -0.26 5.02 7.32
N TRP A 96 -0.78 5.59 8.43
CA TRP A 96 -2.16 5.41 8.85
C TRP A 96 -3.14 5.88 7.79
N ILE A 97 -2.93 7.08 7.21
CA ILE A 97 -3.80 7.58 6.13
C ILE A 97 -3.71 6.68 4.90
N SER A 98 -2.51 6.27 4.50
CA SER A 98 -2.33 5.32 3.40
C SER A 98 -3.17 4.06 3.61
N ALA A 99 -3.16 3.49 4.81
CA ALA A 99 -3.89 2.28 5.15
C ALA A 99 -5.42 2.45 5.05
N TRP A 100 -5.99 3.51 5.64
CA TRP A 100 -7.44 3.67 5.62
C TRP A 100 -7.97 4.19 4.27
N VAL A 101 -7.22 5.01 3.53
CA VAL A 101 -7.57 5.39 2.14
C VAL A 101 -7.52 4.15 1.24
N GLY A 102 -6.52 3.31 1.41
CA GLY A 102 -6.40 2.03 0.71
C GLY A 102 -7.58 1.10 1.00
N ASN A 103 -8.06 1.06 2.25
CA ASN A 103 -9.25 0.28 2.62
C ASN A 103 -10.53 0.79 1.93
N ALA A 104 -10.69 2.10 1.72
CA ALA A 104 -11.78 2.62 0.90
C ALA A 104 -11.68 2.11 -0.55
N GLY A 105 -10.47 2.13 -1.14
CA GLY A 105 -10.22 1.55 -2.45
C GLY A 105 -10.52 0.04 -2.51
N TYR A 106 -10.18 -0.71 -1.47
CA TYR A 106 -10.51 -2.13 -1.37
C TYR A 106 -12.01 -2.39 -1.41
N LEU A 107 -12.80 -1.58 -0.70
CA LEU A 107 -14.26 -1.69 -0.71
C LEU A 107 -14.84 -1.38 -2.08
N VAL A 108 -14.41 -0.31 -2.73
CA VAL A 108 -14.87 0.05 -4.09
C VAL A 108 -14.59 -1.07 -5.08
N VAL A 109 -13.36 -1.63 -5.11
CA VAL A 109 -13.04 -2.72 -6.06
C VAL A 109 -13.73 -4.04 -5.70
N LEU A 110 -14.01 -4.29 -4.42
CA LEU A 110 -14.81 -5.43 -3.98
C LEU A 110 -16.21 -5.38 -4.56
N PHE A 111 -16.88 -4.22 -4.44
CA PHE A 111 -18.24 -4.05 -4.97
C PHE A 111 -18.27 -3.96 -6.48
N SER A 112 -17.21 -3.47 -7.13
CA SER A 112 -17.03 -3.58 -8.58
C SER A 112 -16.96 -5.05 -9.03
N ALA A 113 -16.20 -5.89 -8.31
CA ALA A 113 -16.15 -7.32 -8.61
C ALA A 113 -17.50 -8.01 -8.38
N LEU A 114 -18.22 -7.67 -7.30
CA LEU A 114 -19.58 -8.18 -7.06
C LEU A 114 -20.54 -7.73 -8.16
N GLY A 115 -20.44 -6.50 -8.64
CA GLY A 115 -21.28 -5.96 -9.74
C GLY A 115 -21.10 -6.68 -11.08
N SER A 116 -20.01 -7.45 -11.25
CA SER A 116 -19.80 -8.27 -12.45
C SER A 116 -20.70 -9.51 -12.52
N PHE A 117 -21.29 -9.94 -11.40
CA PHE A 117 -22.22 -11.05 -11.35
C PHE A 117 -23.64 -10.55 -11.68
N GLY A 118 -24.30 -11.17 -12.65
CA GLY A 118 -25.58 -10.70 -13.19
C GLY A 118 -26.64 -10.39 -12.12
N ALA A 119 -26.77 -11.23 -11.09
CA ALA A 119 -27.71 -11.02 -9.97
C ALA A 119 -27.36 -9.79 -9.11
N LEU A 120 -26.10 -9.32 -9.17
CA LEU A 120 -25.57 -8.22 -8.37
C LEU A 120 -25.17 -7.01 -9.24
N ALA A 121 -25.57 -6.99 -10.52
CA ALA A 121 -25.20 -5.95 -11.48
C ALA A 121 -25.59 -4.51 -11.05
N PHE A 122 -26.50 -4.38 -10.07
CA PHE A 122 -26.90 -3.10 -9.51
C PHE A 122 -25.77 -2.41 -8.69
N PHE A 123 -24.72 -3.14 -8.32
CA PHE A 123 -23.51 -2.54 -7.71
C PHE A 123 -22.62 -1.81 -8.72
N GLY A 124 -22.80 -2.08 -10.04
CA GLY A 124 -22.03 -1.43 -11.10
C GLY A 124 -20.52 -1.62 -10.95
N ASP A 125 -19.79 -0.52 -11.01
CA ASP A 125 -18.34 -0.44 -10.82
C ASP A 125 -17.90 -0.06 -9.38
N GLY A 126 -18.80 -0.30 -8.40
CA GLY A 126 -18.53 0.02 -7.01
C GLY A 126 -18.78 1.49 -6.64
N THR A 127 -19.38 2.30 -7.52
CA THR A 127 -19.67 3.72 -7.26
C THR A 127 -21.16 4.04 -7.33
N THR A 128 -22.02 3.03 -7.25
CA THR A 128 -23.48 3.20 -7.22
C THR A 128 -24.00 3.35 -5.79
N TRP A 129 -25.22 3.87 -5.62
CA TRP A 129 -25.85 3.97 -4.31
C TRP A 129 -25.98 2.63 -3.58
N PRO A 130 -26.41 1.50 -4.25
CA PRO A 130 -26.39 0.21 -3.59
C PRO A 130 -24.99 -0.27 -3.20
N ALA A 131 -23.96 0.03 -4.02
CA ALA A 131 -22.57 -0.29 -3.68
C ALA A 131 -22.13 0.43 -2.41
N LEU A 132 -22.37 1.76 -2.31
CA LEU A 132 -22.04 2.53 -1.10
C LEU A 132 -22.67 1.95 0.16
N LEU A 133 -23.94 1.54 0.11
CA LEU A 133 -24.61 0.90 1.25
C LEU A 133 -23.97 -0.44 1.61
N GLY A 134 -23.61 -1.23 0.60
CA GLY A 134 -22.91 -2.50 0.79
C GLY A 134 -21.50 -2.31 1.38
N GLU A 135 -20.74 -1.35 0.85
CA GLU A 135 -19.41 -0.97 1.32
C GLU A 135 -19.41 -0.55 2.80
N LEU A 136 -20.34 0.32 3.16
CA LEU A 136 -20.55 0.72 4.55
C LEU A 136 -20.93 -0.48 5.43
N THR A 137 -21.79 -1.35 4.95
CA THR A 137 -22.19 -2.56 5.69
C THR A 137 -20.95 -3.45 5.95
N VAL A 138 -20.16 -3.76 4.92
CA VAL A 138 -18.93 -4.57 5.06
C VAL A 138 -17.92 -3.89 5.97
N LEU A 139 -17.72 -2.58 5.84
CA LEU A 139 -16.83 -1.80 6.70
C LEU A 139 -17.23 -1.92 8.18
N TRP A 140 -18.49 -1.69 8.50
CA TRP A 140 -18.95 -1.72 9.90
C TRP A 140 -19.05 -3.14 10.48
N LEU A 141 -19.29 -4.16 9.65
CA LEU A 141 -19.14 -5.56 10.07
C LEU A 141 -17.67 -5.87 10.39
N MET A 142 -16.72 -5.42 9.56
CA MET A 142 -15.29 -5.57 9.81
C MET A 142 -14.86 -4.81 11.07
N HIS A 143 -15.37 -3.58 11.26
CA HIS A 143 -15.17 -2.80 12.49
C HIS A 143 -15.61 -3.59 13.73
N ALA A 144 -16.84 -4.12 13.72
CA ALA A 144 -17.35 -4.91 14.83
C ALA A 144 -16.51 -6.17 15.08
N PHE A 145 -16.07 -6.84 14.00
CA PHE A 145 -15.21 -8.02 14.10
C PHE A 145 -13.86 -7.70 14.76
N VAL A 146 -13.19 -6.61 14.34
CA VAL A 146 -11.93 -6.17 14.94
C VAL A 146 -12.14 -5.70 16.38
N LEU A 147 -13.26 -5.00 16.68
CA LEU A 147 -13.56 -4.48 18.01
C LEU A 147 -13.74 -5.61 19.05
N HIS A 148 -14.26 -6.76 18.63
CA HIS A 148 -14.45 -7.94 19.50
C HIS A 148 -13.21 -8.83 19.62
N GLY A 149 -12.12 -8.48 18.96
CA GLY A 149 -10.85 -9.21 18.98
C GLY A 149 -10.76 -10.29 17.90
N VAL A 150 -9.63 -10.31 17.20
CA VAL A 150 -9.37 -11.28 16.13
C VAL A 150 -8.63 -12.49 16.70
N HIS A 151 -9.37 -13.61 16.86
CA HIS A 151 -8.77 -14.88 17.24
C HIS A 151 -8.47 -15.69 15.97
N ASN A 152 -7.27 -16.29 15.86
CA ASN A 152 -6.84 -17.14 14.72
C ASN A 152 -6.46 -16.40 13.40
N ALA A 153 -5.91 -15.21 13.47
CA ALA A 153 -5.48 -14.45 12.28
C ALA A 153 -4.51 -15.25 11.36
N ALA A 154 -3.66 -16.11 11.91
CA ALA A 154 -2.68 -16.88 11.13
C ALA A 154 -3.33 -17.93 10.19
N ILE A 155 -4.34 -18.68 10.65
CA ILE A 155 -5.03 -19.69 9.83
C ILE A 155 -5.84 -18.98 8.73
N THR A 156 -6.55 -17.92 9.09
CA THR A 156 -7.32 -17.11 8.14
C THR A 156 -6.39 -16.54 7.05
N ASN A 157 -5.21 -16.02 7.42
CA ASN A 157 -4.25 -15.49 6.46
C ASN A 157 -3.69 -16.59 5.53
N ALA A 158 -3.44 -17.80 6.00
CA ALA A 158 -2.98 -18.91 5.16
C ALA A 158 -4.04 -19.32 4.12
N ILE A 159 -5.31 -19.45 4.52
CA ILE A 159 -6.42 -19.76 3.62
C ILE A 159 -6.61 -18.67 2.58
N VAL A 160 -6.63 -17.40 3.01
CA VAL A 160 -6.75 -16.25 2.12
C VAL A 160 -5.58 -16.19 1.14
N THR A 161 -4.36 -16.48 1.59
CA THR A 161 -3.17 -16.50 0.71
C THR A 161 -3.29 -17.55 -0.38
N LEU A 162 -3.71 -18.77 -0.04
CA LEU A 162 -3.92 -19.83 -1.03
C LEU A 162 -5.05 -19.46 -2.01
N ALA A 163 -6.16 -18.94 -1.50
CA ALA A 163 -7.33 -18.56 -2.30
C ALA A 163 -7.05 -17.43 -3.30
N LYS A 164 -6.04 -16.57 -3.06
CA LYS A 164 -5.66 -15.52 -4.01
C LYS A 164 -4.54 -15.94 -4.96
N VAL A 165 -3.59 -16.77 -4.53
CA VAL A 165 -2.46 -17.18 -5.37
C VAL A 165 -2.91 -18.14 -6.47
N VAL A 166 -3.86 -19.05 -6.21
CA VAL A 166 -4.34 -20.01 -7.20
C VAL A 166 -4.99 -19.34 -8.41
N PRO A 167 -5.96 -18.41 -8.29
CA PRO A 167 -6.50 -17.68 -9.43
C PRO A 167 -5.45 -16.89 -10.22
N ILE A 168 -4.45 -16.30 -9.54
CA ILE A 168 -3.36 -15.56 -10.18
C ILE A 168 -2.47 -16.49 -11.00
N ALA A 169 -2.09 -17.65 -10.47
CA ALA A 169 -1.30 -18.63 -11.19
C ALA A 169 -2.03 -19.15 -12.43
N LEU A 170 -3.33 -19.46 -12.30
CA LEU A 170 -4.17 -19.86 -13.42
C LEU A 170 -4.30 -18.75 -14.46
N PHE A 171 -4.45 -17.50 -14.03
CA PHE A 171 -4.46 -16.34 -14.92
C PHE A 171 -3.16 -16.28 -15.75
N ILE A 172 -2.00 -16.33 -15.10
CA ILE A 172 -0.70 -16.27 -15.79
C ILE A 172 -0.59 -17.40 -16.81
N LEU A 173 -0.99 -18.62 -16.44
CA LEU A 173 -0.97 -19.76 -17.36
C LEU A 173 -1.87 -19.55 -18.58
N CYS A 174 -3.14 -19.19 -18.35
CA CYS A 174 -4.13 -19.00 -19.43
C CYS A 174 -3.75 -17.84 -20.36
N VAL A 175 -3.31 -16.71 -19.77
CA VAL A 175 -2.91 -15.53 -20.54
C VAL A 175 -1.60 -15.77 -21.30
N ALA A 176 -0.65 -16.52 -20.74
CA ALA A 176 0.56 -16.92 -21.46
C ALA A 176 0.25 -17.81 -22.67
N LEU A 177 -0.74 -18.71 -22.55
CA LEU A 177 -1.18 -19.56 -23.68
C LEU A 177 -1.95 -18.76 -24.76
N ALA A 178 -2.65 -17.69 -24.35
CA ALA A 178 -3.39 -16.82 -25.25
C ALA A 178 -2.54 -15.65 -25.81
N PHE A 179 -1.30 -15.52 -25.38
CA PHE A 179 -0.40 -14.42 -25.73
C PHE A 179 -0.10 -14.40 -27.23
N ARG A 180 -0.23 -13.21 -27.84
CA ARG A 180 0.09 -12.93 -29.24
C ARG A 180 1.15 -11.85 -29.33
N ILE A 181 2.23 -12.15 -30.01
CA ILE A 181 3.37 -11.24 -30.13
C ILE A 181 3.01 -9.99 -30.93
N GLU A 182 2.12 -10.12 -31.93
CA GLU A 182 1.63 -9.02 -32.75
C GLU A 182 0.86 -8.01 -31.89
N THR A 183 -0.01 -8.48 -31.01
CA THR A 183 -0.76 -7.63 -30.07
C THR A 183 0.20 -6.92 -29.10
N PHE A 184 1.18 -7.64 -28.59
CA PHE A 184 2.18 -7.09 -27.66
C PHE A 184 3.07 -6.01 -28.29
N HIS A 185 3.40 -6.14 -29.58
CA HIS A 185 4.19 -5.14 -30.29
C HIS A 185 3.37 -3.94 -30.78
N LEU A 186 2.04 -4.07 -30.80
CA LEU A 186 1.16 -2.96 -31.14
C LEU A 186 1.30 -1.86 -30.09
N ASP A 187 1.75 -0.68 -30.52
CA ASP A 187 2.04 0.47 -29.64
C ASP A 187 3.00 0.14 -28.48
N PHE A 188 4.07 -0.66 -28.75
CA PHE A 188 5.03 -1.10 -27.74
C PHE A 188 5.58 0.06 -26.89
N TRP A 189 5.87 1.22 -27.49
CA TRP A 189 6.32 2.43 -26.81
C TRP A 189 5.18 3.36 -26.42
N GLY A 190 3.94 2.92 -26.55
CA GLY A 190 2.75 3.72 -26.32
C GLY A 190 2.38 4.62 -27.50
N SER A 191 1.11 5.03 -27.54
CA SER A 191 0.64 6.00 -28.50
C SER A 191 1.20 7.41 -28.22
N PRO A 192 1.24 8.32 -29.22
CA PRO A 192 1.68 9.71 -29.00
C PRO A 192 0.89 10.44 -27.90
N ALA A 193 -0.34 10.05 -27.62
CA ALA A 193 -1.17 10.63 -26.57
C ALA A 193 -0.63 10.36 -25.15
N LEU A 194 0.14 9.29 -24.96
CA LEU A 194 0.78 8.96 -23.66
C LEU A 194 2.05 9.80 -23.39
N GLY A 195 2.52 10.56 -24.37
CA GLY A 195 3.70 11.40 -24.25
C GLY A 195 5.02 10.63 -24.29
N SER A 196 6.06 11.22 -23.70
CA SER A 196 7.40 10.61 -23.67
C SER A 196 7.46 9.34 -22.82
N VAL A 197 8.41 8.44 -23.10
CA VAL A 197 8.66 7.23 -22.30
C VAL A 197 8.89 7.58 -20.82
N THR A 198 9.61 8.67 -20.53
CA THR A 198 9.82 9.14 -19.15
C THR A 198 8.49 9.43 -18.45
N ARG A 199 7.59 10.17 -19.11
CA ARG A 199 6.27 10.48 -18.55
C ARG A 199 5.42 9.21 -18.35
N GLN A 200 5.48 8.27 -19.27
CA GLN A 200 4.80 6.99 -19.15
C GLN A 200 5.32 6.18 -17.93
N VAL A 201 6.64 6.19 -17.71
CA VAL A 201 7.24 5.57 -16.52
C VAL A 201 6.76 6.28 -15.25
N GLU A 202 6.80 7.62 -15.20
CA GLU A 202 6.33 8.41 -14.05
C GLU A 202 4.89 8.04 -13.67
N THR A 203 3.97 7.97 -14.63
CA THR A 203 2.55 7.69 -14.38
C THR A 203 2.29 6.29 -13.82
N THR A 204 3.18 5.32 -14.07
CA THR A 204 3.05 3.96 -13.56
C THR A 204 3.65 3.75 -12.18
N MET A 205 4.53 4.66 -11.71
CA MET A 205 5.28 4.47 -10.45
C MET A 205 4.39 4.30 -9.21
N LEU A 206 3.32 5.08 -9.09
CA LEU A 206 2.41 4.95 -7.94
C LEU A 206 1.74 3.57 -7.90
N TYR A 207 1.38 3.02 -9.06
CA TYR A 207 0.79 1.69 -9.15
C TYR A 207 1.78 0.59 -8.80
N THR A 208 3.04 0.69 -9.27
CA THR A 208 4.06 -0.30 -8.92
C THR A 208 4.41 -0.30 -7.44
N VAL A 209 4.39 0.87 -6.79
CA VAL A 209 4.60 0.98 -5.33
C VAL A 209 3.38 0.49 -4.56
N TRP A 210 2.16 0.84 -4.99
CA TRP A 210 0.92 0.37 -4.38
C TRP A 210 0.89 -1.14 -4.15
N VAL A 211 1.25 -1.90 -5.18
CA VAL A 211 1.22 -3.37 -5.12
C VAL A 211 2.34 -3.97 -4.27
N PHE A 212 3.30 -3.17 -3.79
CA PHE A 212 4.35 -3.56 -2.87
C PHE A 212 4.19 -2.99 -1.45
N LEU A 213 3.18 -2.16 -1.19
CA LEU A 213 2.90 -1.70 0.17
C LEU A 213 2.64 -2.90 1.08
N GLY A 214 3.24 -2.89 2.26
CA GLY A 214 3.18 -4.01 3.20
C GLY A 214 4.42 -4.92 3.19
N ILE A 215 5.41 -4.67 2.30
CA ILE A 215 6.65 -5.46 2.28
C ILE A 215 7.46 -5.30 3.58
N GLU A 216 7.36 -4.16 4.24
CA GLU A 216 7.96 -3.89 5.54
C GLU A 216 7.42 -4.81 6.64
N ASN A 217 6.18 -5.30 6.51
CA ASN A 217 5.56 -6.22 7.45
C ASN A 217 6.21 -7.62 7.44
N ALA A 218 7.00 -7.95 6.42
CA ALA A 218 7.73 -9.21 6.36
C ALA A 218 8.66 -9.41 7.58
N THR A 219 9.16 -8.31 8.16
CA THR A 219 10.00 -8.35 9.37
C THR A 219 9.23 -8.74 10.63
N VAL A 220 7.91 -8.50 10.68
CA VAL A 220 7.03 -8.87 11.80
C VAL A 220 6.95 -10.39 11.98
N TYR A 221 7.11 -11.15 10.89
CA TYR A 221 7.07 -12.61 10.93
C TYR A 221 8.34 -13.25 11.54
N ALA A 222 9.35 -12.45 11.92
CA ALA A 222 10.58 -12.95 12.52
C ALA A 222 10.34 -13.73 13.82
N SER A 223 9.37 -13.32 14.64
CA SER A 223 8.99 -14.02 15.89
C SER A 223 8.38 -15.40 15.65
N HIS A 224 7.83 -15.66 14.46
CA HIS A 224 7.19 -16.92 14.09
C HIS A 224 8.12 -17.87 13.34
N ALA A 225 9.36 -17.47 13.04
CA ALA A 225 10.30 -18.28 12.29
C ALA A 225 10.94 -19.38 13.15
N ARG A 226 11.14 -20.58 12.56
CA ARG A 226 11.89 -21.66 13.17
C ARG A 226 13.36 -21.30 13.31
N HIS A 227 13.95 -20.67 12.28
CA HIS A 227 15.32 -20.20 12.27
C HIS A 227 15.38 -18.73 11.83
N ALA A 228 16.14 -17.91 12.53
CA ALA A 228 16.28 -16.47 12.19
C ALA A 228 16.79 -16.23 10.76
N ALA A 229 17.66 -17.14 10.22
CA ALA A 229 18.14 -17.06 8.84
C ALA A 229 17.02 -17.24 7.80
N ASP A 230 15.95 -17.96 8.14
CA ASP A 230 14.84 -18.21 7.22
C ASP A 230 13.99 -16.95 6.99
N VAL A 231 13.96 -16.01 7.95
CA VAL A 231 13.22 -14.74 7.79
C VAL A 231 13.77 -13.94 6.60
N SER A 232 15.08 -13.72 6.57
CA SER A 232 15.71 -12.95 5.48
C SER A 232 15.56 -13.65 4.12
N ARG A 233 15.68 -14.98 4.10
CA ARG A 233 15.49 -15.79 2.87
C ARG A 233 14.04 -15.75 2.40
N ALA A 234 13.09 -15.93 3.32
CA ALA A 234 11.66 -15.88 3.02
C ALA A 234 11.22 -14.51 2.48
N THR A 235 11.73 -13.43 3.07
CA THR A 235 11.45 -12.06 2.61
C THR A 235 11.97 -11.85 1.19
N LEU A 236 13.20 -12.27 0.90
CA LEU A 236 13.77 -12.13 -0.45
C LEU A 236 13.05 -13.01 -1.46
N LEU A 237 12.79 -14.27 -1.14
CA LEU A 237 12.04 -15.18 -2.01
C LEU A 237 10.61 -14.68 -2.23
N GLY A 238 9.93 -14.24 -1.17
CA GLY A 238 8.59 -13.66 -1.25
C GLY A 238 8.56 -12.42 -2.13
N PHE A 239 9.55 -11.52 -1.99
CA PHE A 239 9.70 -10.36 -2.85
C PHE A 239 9.85 -10.75 -4.33
N VAL A 240 10.77 -11.67 -4.64
CA VAL A 240 11.04 -12.10 -6.02
C VAL A 240 9.82 -12.80 -6.62
N VAL A 241 9.18 -13.71 -5.87
CA VAL A 241 7.96 -14.39 -6.33
C VAL A 241 6.85 -13.38 -6.60
N THR A 242 6.61 -12.45 -5.68
CA THR A 242 5.58 -11.41 -5.86
C THR A 242 5.90 -10.54 -7.08
N LEU A 243 7.14 -10.07 -7.22
CA LEU A 243 7.55 -9.28 -8.38
C LEU A 243 7.28 -10.02 -9.70
N LEU A 244 7.67 -11.30 -9.79
CA LEU A 244 7.42 -12.10 -10.99
C LEU A 244 5.93 -12.22 -11.29
N LEU A 245 5.09 -12.46 -10.27
CA LEU A 245 3.63 -12.52 -10.47
C LEU A 245 3.09 -11.18 -10.99
N LEU A 246 3.51 -10.05 -10.41
CA LEU A 246 3.07 -8.70 -10.80
C LEU A 246 3.50 -8.35 -12.22
N VAL A 247 4.76 -8.64 -12.57
CA VAL A 247 5.29 -8.43 -13.93
C VAL A 247 4.55 -9.31 -14.94
N CYS A 248 4.37 -10.60 -14.64
CA CYS A 248 3.65 -11.50 -15.54
C CYS A 248 2.21 -11.05 -15.75
N VAL A 249 1.48 -10.66 -14.67
CA VAL A 249 0.09 -10.20 -14.77
C VAL A 249 -0.01 -8.94 -15.63
N SER A 250 0.86 -7.95 -15.43
CA SER A 250 0.78 -6.69 -16.18
C SER A 250 1.26 -6.82 -17.63
N VAL A 251 2.40 -7.50 -17.85
CA VAL A 251 3.05 -7.57 -19.17
C VAL A 251 2.35 -8.55 -20.11
N LEU A 252 1.99 -9.76 -19.62
CA LEU A 252 1.31 -10.76 -20.45
C LEU A 252 -0.09 -10.29 -20.89
N SER A 253 -0.78 -9.50 -20.10
CA SER A 253 -2.08 -8.94 -20.45
C SER A 253 -2.03 -8.11 -21.74
N LEU A 254 -0.92 -7.41 -22.00
CA LEU A 254 -0.72 -6.62 -23.24
C LEU A 254 -0.53 -7.49 -24.51
N GLY A 255 -0.26 -8.77 -24.35
CA GLY A 255 -0.24 -9.72 -25.46
C GLY A 255 -1.60 -10.36 -25.76
N VAL A 256 -2.60 -10.16 -24.88
CA VAL A 256 -3.98 -10.64 -25.10
C VAL A 256 -4.91 -9.51 -25.53
N VAL A 257 -4.75 -8.34 -24.95
CA VAL A 257 -5.57 -7.15 -25.21
C VAL A 257 -4.66 -5.98 -25.60
N PRO A 258 -4.95 -5.25 -26.69
CA PRO A 258 -4.20 -4.06 -27.07
C PRO A 258 -4.18 -3.00 -25.95
N GLN A 259 -3.08 -2.25 -25.83
CA GLN A 259 -2.87 -1.27 -24.76
C GLN A 259 -4.04 -0.27 -24.62
N HIS A 260 -4.55 0.27 -25.75
CA HIS A 260 -5.61 1.27 -25.72
C HIS A 260 -6.97 0.71 -25.23
N GLU A 261 -7.27 -0.56 -25.51
CA GLU A 261 -8.47 -1.25 -24.99
C GLU A 261 -8.30 -1.59 -23.51
N LEU A 262 -7.11 -2.09 -23.15
CA LEU A 262 -6.77 -2.45 -21.77
C LEU A 262 -6.83 -1.23 -20.84
N ALA A 263 -6.39 -0.06 -21.32
CA ALA A 263 -6.43 1.21 -20.59
C ALA A 263 -7.87 1.66 -20.25
N GLN A 264 -8.86 1.28 -21.06
CA GLN A 264 -10.26 1.65 -20.88
C GLN A 264 -11.06 0.62 -20.07
N MET A 265 -10.46 -0.51 -19.72
CA MET A 265 -11.12 -1.54 -18.93
C MET A 265 -11.46 -1.02 -17.53
N LYS A 266 -12.60 -1.46 -16.99
CA LYS A 266 -12.96 -1.21 -15.61
C LYS A 266 -12.21 -2.16 -14.68
N ASN A 267 -11.91 -1.69 -13.50
CA ASN A 267 -11.31 -2.53 -12.47
C ASN A 267 -12.39 -3.39 -11.76
N PRO A 268 -12.12 -4.67 -11.50
CA PRO A 268 -10.84 -5.39 -11.66
C PRO A 268 -10.58 -5.85 -13.12
N SER A 269 -9.61 -5.25 -13.78
CA SER A 269 -9.29 -5.48 -15.19
C SER A 269 -8.77 -6.90 -15.50
N MET A 270 -8.10 -7.52 -14.53
CA MET A 270 -7.59 -8.90 -14.63
C MET A 270 -8.72 -9.90 -14.99
N ALA A 271 -9.95 -9.68 -14.47
CA ALA A 271 -11.11 -10.50 -14.80
C ALA A 271 -11.51 -10.38 -16.28
N GLN A 272 -11.47 -9.15 -16.84
CA GLN A 272 -11.81 -8.90 -18.24
C GLN A 272 -10.75 -9.46 -19.18
N VAL A 273 -9.46 -9.34 -18.86
CA VAL A 273 -8.36 -9.97 -19.60
C VAL A 273 -8.51 -11.48 -19.60
N MET A 274 -8.85 -12.07 -18.46
CA MET A 274 -9.09 -13.53 -18.37
C MET A 274 -10.30 -13.96 -19.21
N ALA A 275 -11.36 -13.14 -19.23
CA ALA A 275 -12.51 -13.40 -20.11
C ALA A 275 -12.13 -13.36 -21.59
N ALA A 276 -11.27 -12.43 -22.00
CA ALA A 276 -10.75 -12.35 -23.37
C ALA A 276 -9.88 -13.56 -23.75
N ALA A 277 -9.13 -14.11 -22.78
CA ALA A 277 -8.26 -15.27 -23.01
C ALA A 277 -9.01 -16.61 -23.07
N VAL A 278 -9.95 -16.85 -22.13
CA VAL A 278 -10.57 -18.18 -21.93
C VAL A 278 -12.11 -18.16 -21.80
N GLY A 279 -12.72 -16.99 -21.93
CA GLY A 279 -14.17 -16.83 -21.84
C GLY A 279 -14.69 -16.47 -20.44
N PRO A 280 -16.02 -16.33 -20.28
CA PRO A 280 -16.66 -15.74 -19.09
C PRO A 280 -16.37 -16.47 -17.76
N TRP A 281 -16.16 -17.78 -17.80
CA TRP A 281 -15.82 -18.55 -16.59
C TRP A 281 -14.53 -18.08 -15.92
N GLY A 282 -13.57 -17.60 -16.75
CA GLY A 282 -12.31 -17.08 -16.28
C GLY A 282 -12.51 -15.78 -15.50
N ALA A 283 -13.39 -14.88 -15.95
CA ALA A 283 -13.72 -13.67 -15.20
C ALA A 283 -14.33 -14.00 -13.83
N THR A 284 -15.24 -14.97 -13.79
CA THR A 284 -15.86 -15.43 -12.53
C THR A 284 -14.81 -15.93 -11.54
N LEU A 285 -13.85 -16.76 -12.00
CA LEU A 285 -12.76 -17.27 -11.17
C LEU A 285 -11.94 -16.14 -10.57
N ILE A 286 -11.54 -15.16 -11.39
CA ILE A 286 -10.73 -14.03 -10.94
C ILE A 286 -11.51 -13.16 -9.95
N ASN A 287 -12.78 -12.87 -10.21
CA ASN A 287 -13.60 -12.05 -9.32
C ASN A 287 -13.83 -12.72 -7.96
N VAL A 288 -14.06 -14.05 -7.92
CA VAL A 288 -14.14 -14.81 -6.65
C VAL A 288 -12.81 -14.74 -5.91
N GLY A 289 -11.68 -14.93 -6.60
CA GLY A 289 -10.34 -14.80 -6.00
C GLY A 289 -10.09 -13.41 -5.41
N LEU A 290 -10.51 -12.36 -6.11
CA LEU A 290 -10.41 -10.98 -5.63
C LEU A 290 -11.26 -10.76 -4.38
N ILE A 291 -12.52 -11.20 -4.37
CA ILE A 291 -13.43 -11.02 -3.23
C ILE A 291 -12.81 -11.63 -1.96
N VAL A 292 -12.28 -12.85 -2.05
CA VAL A 292 -11.60 -13.51 -0.92
C VAL A 292 -10.32 -12.77 -0.54
N SER A 293 -9.50 -12.36 -1.53
CA SER A 293 -8.26 -11.61 -1.30
C SER A 293 -8.50 -10.30 -0.57
N VAL A 294 -9.48 -9.52 -1.03
CA VAL A 294 -9.81 -8.22 -0.45
C VAL A 294 -10.37 -8.37 0.96
N GLY A 295 -11.18 -9.38 1.23
CA GLY A 295 -11.68 -9.65 2.59
C GLY A 295 -10.55 -9.82 3.61
N GLY A 296 -9.51 -10.58 3.28
CA GLY A 296 -8.34 -10.74 4.13
C GLY A 296 -7.45 -9.50 4.21
N ALA A 297 -7.25 -8.81 3.08
CA ALA A 297 -6.46 -7.58 3.04
C ALA A 297 -7.12 -6.46 3.85
N LEU A 298 -8.43 -6.29 3.73
CA LEU A 298 -9.20 -5.28 4.48
C LEU A 298 -9.02 -5.46 6.00
N LEU A 299 -9.07 -6.70 6.49
CA LEU A 299 -8.82 -7.00 7.89
C LEU A 299 -7.41 -6.62 8.31
N ALA A 300 -6.39 -7.09 7.56
CA ALA A 300 -5.00 -6.86 7.89
C ALA A 300 -4.64 -5.35 7.90
N TRP A 301 -5.09 -4.61 6.87
CA TRP A 301 -4.84 -3.18 6.77
C TRP A 301 -5.65 -2.34 7.76
N THR A 302 -6.83 -2.80 8.18
CA THR A 302 -7.58 -2.16 9.28
C THR A 302 -6.82 -2.29 10.59
N MET A 303 -6.31 -3.47 10.91
CA MET A 303 -5.50 -3.69 12.12
C MET A 303 -4.21 -2.85 12.08
N LEU A 304 -3.52 -2.84 10.94
CA LEU A 304 -2.30 -2.05 10.76
C LEU A 304 -2.54 -0.55 10.91
N ALA A 305 -3.63 -0.01 10.33
CA ALA A 305 -4.01 1.38 10.50
C ALA A 305 -4.22 1.75 11.96
N VAL A 306 -4.97 0.92 12.69
CA VAL A 306 -5.25 1.15 14.12
C VAL A 306 -3.95 1.10 14.95
N GLU A 307 -3.06 0.15 14.63
CA GLU A 307 -1.77 -0.01 15.31
C GLU A 307 -0.86 1.21 15.14
N MET A 308 -0.83 1.85 13.96
CA MET A 308 0.01 3.04 13.72
C MET A 308 -0.32 4.20 14.67
N LEU A 309 -1.61 4.50 14.87
CA LEU A 309 -2.02 5.54 15.82
C LEU A 309 -1.77 5.12 17.28
N TYR A 310 -1.95 3.85 17.58
CA TYR A 310 -1.69 3.29 18.89
C TYR A 310 -0.22 3.41 19.27
N LEU A 311 0.70 3.01 18.39
CA LEU A 311 2.14 3.13 18.59
C LEU A 311 2.57 4.59 18.78
N ALA A 312 2.08 5.51 17.94
CA ALA A 312 2.39 6.92 18.06
C ALA A 312 1.84 7.57 19.35
N SER A 313 0.83 6.96 19.98
CA SER A 313 0.25 7.42 21.25
C SER A 313 0.91 6.82 22.49
N ARG A 314 1.77 5.81 22.33
CA ARG A 314 2.53 5.13 23.40
C ARG A 314 3.99 5.60 23.43
N GLY A 315 4.74 5.13 24.45
CA GLY A 315 6.14 5.47 24.62
C GLY A 315 6.37 6.77 25.41
N PRO A 316 7.62 7.12 25.69
CA PRO A 316 7.96 8.24 26.59
C PRO A 316 7.64 9.61 26.01
N THR A 317 7.56 9.75 24.70
CA THR A 317 7.42 11.04 24.00
C THR A 317 6.01 11.33 23.48
N HIS A 318 5.18 10.30 23.30
CA HIS A 318 3.78 10.39 22.85
C HIS A 318 3.55 11.48 21.80
N THR A 319 3.66 11.13 20.57
CA THR A 319 3.50 12.06 19.43
C THR A 319 2.05 12.17 18.96
N ALA A 320 1.19 11.22 19.35
CA ALA A 320 -0.25 11.25 19.13
C ALA A 320 -1.03 11.39 20.46
N PRO A 321 -2.28 11.89 20.45
CA PRO A 321 -3.11 12.02 21.63
C PRO A 321 -3.26 10.73 22.43
N ALA A 322 -3.18 10.82 23.76
CA ALA A 322 -3.26 9.68 24.68
C ALA A 322 -4.56 8.85 24.52
N LEU A 323 -5.61 9.45 23.94
CA LEU A 323 -6.85 8.76 23.62
C LEU A 323 -6.63 7.53 22.76
N PHE A 324 -5.76 7.60 21.76
CA PHE A 324 -5.48 6.50 20.82
C PHE A 324 -4.70 5.35 21.45
N GLY A 325 -4.08 5.55 22.61
CA GLY A 325 -3.43 4.51 23.41
C GLY A 325 -4.37 3.71 24.31
N ARG A 326 -5.67 4.04 24.33
CA ARG A 326 -6.66 3.30 25.13
C ARG A 326 -7.13 2.06 24.38
N THR A 327 -7.09 0.92 25.06
CA THR A 327 -7.60 -0.35 24.57
C THR A 327 -8.88 -0.76 25.27
N ASN A 328 -9.69 -1.60 24.62
CA ASN A 328 -10.83 -2.26 25.25
C ASN A 328 -10.41 -3.53 25.99
N ALA A 329 -11.38 -4.31 26.49
CA ALA A 329 -11.14 -5.54 27.26
C ALA A 329 -10.43 -6.66 26.47
N VAL A 330 -10.41 -6.60 25.15
CA VAL A 330 -9.71 -7.54 24.25
C VAL A 330 -8.47 -6.92 23.61
N GLU A 331 -7.92 -5.89 24.26
CA GLU A 331 -6.69 -5.17 23.86
C GLU A 331 -6.73 -4.47 22.51
N THR A 332 -7.91 -4.28 21.92
CA THR A 332 -8.07 -3.51 20.67
C THR A 332 -8.05 -2.02 20.96
N PRO A 333 -7.26 -1.19 20.23
CA PRO A 333 -7.26 0.27 20.36
C PRO A 333 -8.54 0.90 19.78
N ALA A 334 -9.64 0.78 20.55
CA ALA A 334 -10.99 1.13 20.11
C ALA A 334 -11.12 2.58 19.59
N PRO A 335 -10.57 3.63 20.24
CA PRO A 335 -10.71 5.00 19.73
C PRO A 335 -10.04 5.20 18.36
N ALA A 336 -8.88 4.56 18.12
CA ALA A 336 -8.22 4.61 16.82
C ALA A 336 -9.05 3.88 15.74
N LEU A 337 -9.65 2.75 16.10
CA LEU A 337 -10.53 2.01 15.19
C LEU A 337 -11.81 2.79 14.83
N TRP A 338 -12.45 3.45 15.80
CA TRP A 338 -13.62 4.30 15.57
C TRP A 338 -13.30 5.46 14.63
N LEU A 339 -12.19 6.17 14.86
CA LEU A 339 -11.75 7.27 14.00
C LEU A 339 -11.50 6.76 12.58
N THR A 340 -10.76 5.67 12.45
CA THR A 340 -10.40 5.05 11.15
C THR A 340 -11.65 4.68 10.35
N SER A 341 -12.59 3.95 10.95
CA SER A 341 -13.83 3.52 10.26
C SER A 341 -14.74 4.69 9.89
N THR A 342 -14.81 5.71 10.75
CA THR A 342 -15.58 6.92 10.44
C THR A 342 -14.99 7.69 9.25
N LEU A 343 -13.66 7.81 9.18
CA LEU A 343 -12.99 8.48 8.05
C LEU A 343 -13.11 7.67 6.75
N ILE A 344 -13.04 6.33 6.82
CA ILE A 344 -13.32 5.48 5.63
C ILE A 344 -14.75 5.74 5.16
N SER A 345 -15.74 5.76 6.06
CA SER A 345 -17.14 6.03 5.71
C SER A 345 -17.32 7.39 5.05
N ALA A 346 -16.67 8.42 5.58
CA ALA A 346 -16.69 9.78 4.99
C ALA A 346 -16.03 9.80 3.59
N LEU A 347 -14.90 9.10 3.44
CA LEU A 347 -14.21 9.02 2.15
C LEU A 347 -15.01 8.25 1.09
N LEU A 348 -15.68 7.15 1.46
CA LEU A 348 -16.57 6.42 0.56
C LEU A 348 -17.73 7.31 0.07
N LEU A 349 -18.30 8.13 0.96
CA LEU A 349 -19.32 9.12 0.56
C LEU A 349 -18.76 10.17 -0.39
N VAL A 350 -17.55 10.69 -0.12
CA VAL A 350 -16.88 11.64 -1.03
C VAL A 350 -16.58 11.00 -2.37
N ALA A 351 -16.08 9.76 -2.38
CA ALA A 351 -15.81 9.02 -3.60
C ALA A 351 -17.08 8.79 -4.43
N PHE A 352 -18.18 8.44 -3.78
CA PHE A 352 -19.50 8.30 -4.41
C PHE A 352 -19.97 9.62 -5.04
N LEU A 353 -19.92 10.73 -4.30
CA LEU A 353 -20.39 12.04 -4.77
C LEU A 353 -19.58 12.61 -5.95
N ASN A 354 -18.29 12.28 -5.99
CA ASN A 354 -17.39 12.75 -7.06
C ASN A 354 -17.16 11.70 -8.16
N ALA A 355 -17.84 10.58 -8.12
CA ALA A 355 -17.59 9.42 -8.98
C ALA A 355 -16.09 9.01 -9.04
N SER A 356 -15.37 9.22 -7.92
CA SER A 356 -13.95 8.89 -7.81
C SER A 356 -13.78 7.38 -7.74
N GLY A 357 -13.19 6.83 -8.79
CA GLY A 357 -12.98 5.40 -8.89
C GLY A 357 -11.81 4.90 -8.05
N TYR A 358 -11.64 3.58 -8.05
CA TYR A 358 -10.57 2.86 -7.39
C TYR A 358 -9.17 3.46 -7.61
N ASN A 359 -8.83 3.85 -8.87
CA ASN A 359 -7.51 4.36 -9.22
C ASN A 359 -7.12 5.63 -8.45
N ALA A 360 -8.03 6.57 -8.30
CA ALA A 360 -7.78 7.81 -7.55
C ALA A 360 -7.48 7.52 -6.07
N LEU A 361 -8.24 6.59 -5.47
CA LEU A 361 -8.06 6.19 -4.07
C LEU A 361 -6.70 5.52 -3.84
N ILE A 362 -6.30 4.57 -4.70
CA ILE A 362 -5.01 3.89 -4.52
C ILE A 362 -3.81 4.79 -4.80
N GLN A 363 -3.91 5.71 -5.75
CA GLN A 363 -2.83 6.68 -6.00
C GLN A 363 -2.66 7.64 -4.80
N LEU A 364 -3.77 8.11 -4.22
CA LEU A 364 -3.72 8.92 -3.01
C LEU A 364 -3.16 8.12 -1.82
N ALA A 365 -3.63 6.89 -1.60
CA ALA A 365 -3.12 6.00 -0.56
C ALA A 365 -1.60 5.78 -0.71
N THR A 366 -1.15 5.48 -1.93
CA THR A 366 0.28 5.27 -2.21
C THR A 366 1.09 6.52 -1.91
N SER A 367 0.63 7.70 -2.34
CA SER A 367 1.35 8.95 -2.14
C SER A 367 1.58 9.26 -0.65
N MET A 368 0.66 8.86 0.23
CA MET A 368 0.80 9.03 1.67
C MET A 368 1.89 8.13 2.28
N ALA A 369 2.21 6.99 1.68
CA ALA A 369 3.24 6.06 2.14
C ALA A 369 4.66 6.48 1.68
N LEU A 370 4.80 7.35 0.67
CA LEU A 370 6.11 7.69 0.10
C LEU A 370 7.01 8.43 1.08
N ILE A 371 6.46 9.38 1.86
CA ILE A 371 7.23 10.13 2.86
C ILE A 371 7.76 9.21 3.97
N PRO A 372 6.95 8.33 4.60
CA PRO A 372 7.41 7.31 5.52
C PRO A 372 8.58 6.47 4.98
N TYR A 373 8.48 5.97 3.74
CA TYR A 373 9.52 5.15 3.13
C TYR A 373 10.82 5.92 2.90
N LEU A 374 10.71 7.17 2.42
CA LEU A 374 11.86 8.06 2.27
C LEU A 374 12.56 8.32 3.62
N LEU A 375 11.79 8.56 4.69
CA LEU A 375 12.35 8.78 6.02
C LEU A 375 13.07 7.53 6.55
N CYS A 376 12.53 6.33 6.33
CA CYS A 376 13.21 5.09 6.71
C CYS A 376 14.54 4.89 5.95
N ALA A 377 14.55 5.11 4.64
CA ALA A 377 15.75 5.03 3.82
C ALA A 377 16.79 6.09 4.23
N GLY A 378 16.35 7.32 4.48
CA GLY A 378 17.19 8.41 4.97
C GLY A 378 17.77 8.15 6.36
N PHE A 379 17.02 7.50 7.25
CA PHE A 379 17.54 7.10 8.56
C PHE A 379 18.63 6.04 8.42
N CYS A 380 18.43 5.04 7.58
CA CYS A 380 19.46 4.06 7.26
C CYS A 380 20.74 4.75 6.73
N LEU A 381 20.60 5.67 5.78
CA LEU A 381 21.71 6.44 5.22
C LEU A 381 22.45 7.22 6.33
N LYS A 382 21.72 7.88 7.22
CA LYS A 382 22.28 8.62 8.36
C LYS A 382 23.06 7.73 9.32
N LEU A 383 22.59 6.51 9.58
CA LEU A 383 23.29 5.54 10.44
C LEU A 383 24.59 5.04 9.80
N VAL A 384 24.50 4.64 8.53
CA VAL A 384 25.64 4.10 7.78
C VAL A 384 26.73 5.14 7.56
N ALA A 385 26.36 6.40 7.28
CA ALA A 385 27.31 7.50 7.10
C ALA A 385 28.09 7.87 8.38
N ARG A 386 27.56 7.57 9.58
CA ARG A 386 28.19 7.91 10.86
C ARG A 386 29.17 6.87 11.39
N ARG A 387 29.18 5.67 10.85
CA ARG A 387 30.03 4.57 11.30
C ARG A 387 30.68 3.88 10.10
N PRO A 388 31.89 3.33 10.22
CA PRO A 388 32.51 2.57 9.16
C PRO A 388 31.70 1.28 8.92
N HIS A 389 30.84 1.31 7.92
CA HIS A 389 30.09 0.16 7.41
C HIS A 389 30.64 -0.25 6.04
N SER A 390 30.24 -1.42 5.54
CA SER A 390 30.62 -1.85 4.21
C SER A 390 30.14 -0.85 3.15
N GLY A 391 30.94 -0.61 2.12
CA GLY A 391 30.57 0.25 0.99
C GLY A 391 29.26 -0.22 0.30
N ALA A 392 28.98 -1.51 0.34
CA ALA A 392 27.73 -2.08 -0.17
C ALA A 392 26.49 -1.57 0.58
N MET A 393 26.56 -1.44 1.92
CA MET A 393 25.43 -0.93 2.71
C MET A 393 25.24 0.58 2.48
N LEU A 394 26.32 1.32 2.30
CA LEU A 394 26.22 2.76 1.94
C LEU A 394 25.57 2.93 0.56
N ALA A 395 25.97 2.13 -0.43
CA ALA A 395 25.37 2.16 -1.77
C ALA A 395 23.87 1.81 -1.70
N LEU A 396 23.49 0.80 -0.92
CA LEU A 396 22.10 0.43 -0.68
C LEU A 396 21.30 1.59 -0.07
N ALA A 397 21.81 2.22 0.99
CA ALA A 397 21.13 3.31 1.66
C ALA A 397 20.99 4.56 0.75
N LEU A 398 22.00 4.85 -0.08
CA LEU A 398 21.95 5.91 -1.09
C LEU A 398 20.89 5.59 -2.16
N LEU A 399 20.92 4.38 -2.75
CA LEU A 399 19.95 3.97 -3.76
C LEU A 399 18.52 4.01 -3.24
N GLY A 400 18.26 3.52 -2.01
CA GLY A 400 16.94 3.57 -1.41
C GLY A 400 16.45 4.99 -1.13
N THR A 401 17.33 5.88 -0.70
CA THR A 401 17.00 7.30 -0.51
C THR A 401 16.71 7.98 -1.85
N LEU A 402 17.53 7.74 -2.88
CA LEU A 402 17.31 8.26 -4.23
C LEU A 402 16.01 7.72 -4.83
N TYR A 403 15.70 6.44 -4.61
CA TYR A 403 14.43 5.85 -5.03
C TYR A 403 13.24 6.52 -4.33
N GLY A 404 13.31 6.76 -3.02
CA GLY A 404 12.27 7.50 -2.30
C GLY A 404 12.04 8.92 -2.84
N VAL A 405 13.12 9.65 -3.18
CA VAL A 405 13.04 10.96 -3.83
C VAL A 405 12.42 10.86 -5.22
N TRP A 406 12.85 9.87 -6.02
CA TRP A 406 12.28 9.58 -7.34
C TRP A 406 10.78 9.31 -7.25
N LEU A 407 10.33 8.54 -6.29
CA LEU A 407 8.90 8.23 -6.12
C LEU A 407 8.06 9.47 -5.82
N ILE A 408 8.57 10.39 -4.97
CA ILE A 408 7.88 11.66 -4.68
C ILE A 408 7.80 12.53 -5.95
N TYR A 409 8.86 12.57 -6.75
CA TYR A 409 8.88 13.27 -8.04
C TYR A 409 7.88 12.63 -9.02
N ALA A 410 7.91 11.30 -9.17
CA ALA A 410 7.04 10.55 -10.08
C ALA A 410 5.56 10.60 -9.69
N ALA A 411 5.24 10.71 -8.39
CA ALA A 411 3.88 10.95 -7.91
C ALA A 411 3.27 12.24 -8.47
N GLY A 412 4.12 13.19 -8.83
CA GLY A 412 3.72 14.47 -9.39
C GLY A 412 3.15 15.44 -8.36
N LEU A 413 3.06 16.70 -8.79
CA LEU A 413 2.63 17.80 -7.91
C LEU A 413 1.20 17.63 -7.40
N LYS A 414 0.31 17.03 -8.19
CA LYS A 414 -1.10 16.80 -7.81
C LYS A 414 -1.19 15.98 -6.51
N TYR A 415 -0.63 14.78 -6.51
CA TYR A 415 -0.75 13.88 -5.35
C TYR A 415 0.09 14.36 -4.16
N LEU A 416 1.22 15.02 -4.42
CA LEU A 416 1.99 15.67 -3.34
C LEU A 416 1.17 16.74 -2.63
N LEU A 417 0.50 17.61 -3.37
CA LEU A 417 -0.35 18.67 -2.81
C LEU A 417 -1.58 18.10 -2.08
N LEU A 418 -2.25 17.11 -2.67
CA LEU A 418 -3.37 16.42 -2.02
C LEU A 418 -2.93 15.75 -0.71
N SER A 419 -1.74 15.14 -0.70
CA SER A 419 -1.16 14.56 0.51
C SER A 419 -0.95 15.61 1.60
N MET A 420 -0.50 16.82 1.26
CA MET A 420 -0.29 17.88 2.25
C MET A 420 -1.60 18.32 2.93
N ILE A 421 -2.74 18.30 2.21
CA ILE A 421 -4.06 18.56 2.80
C ILE A 421 -4.36 17.51 3.89
N LEU A 422 -3.99 16.25 3.67
CA LEU A 422 -4.22 15.16 4.63
C LEU A 422 -3.18 15.14 5.77
N TYR A 423 -1.96 15.63 5.52
CA TYR A 423 -0.94 15.79 6.57
C TYR A 423 -1.25 16.97 7.51
N ALA A 424 -1.83 18.06 7.02
CA ALA A 424 -2.05 19.29 7.79
C ALA A 424 -2.86 19.10 9.07
N PRO A 425 -4.00 18.37 9.10
CA PRO A 425 -4.74 18.10 10.34
C PRO A 425 -3.91 17.37 11.39
N GLY A 426 -2.95 16.52 10.97
CA GLY A 426 -2.04 15.83 11.86
C GLY A 426 -1.24 16.75 12.77
N LEU A 427 -0.91 17.96 12.30
CA LEU A 427 -0.24 18.96 13.16
C LEU A 427 -1.07 19.30 14.39
N GLY A 428 -2.40 19.43 14.24
CA GLY A 428 -3.30 19.69 15.38
C GLY A 428 -3.27 18.54 16.40
N PHE A 429 -3.30 17.30 15.95
CA PHE A 429 -3.19 16.12 16.81
C PHE A 429 -1.83 16.06 17.50
N PHE A 430 -0.75 16.30 16.78
CA PHE A 430 0.61 16.34 17.33
C PHE A 430 0.76 17.42 18.41
N LEU A 431 0.36 18.67 18.13
CA LEU A 431 0.44 19.76 19.09
C LEU A 431 -0.45 19.53 20.33
N HIS A 432 -1.63 18.93 20.14
CA HIS A 432 -2.50 18.54 21.25
C HIS A 432 -1.81 17.49 22.15
N ALA A 433 -1.20 16.47 21.57
CA ALA A 433 -0.47 15.44 22.31
C ALA A 433 0.69 16.04 23.10
N ARG A 434 1.46 16.94 22.48
CA ARG A 434 2.57 17.66 23.17
C ARG A 434 2.08 18.50 24.35
N ARG A 435 0.96 19.24 24.17
CA ARG A 435 0.34 20.03 25.23
C ARG A 435 -0.17 19.18 26.40
N GLN A 436 -0.79 18.04 26.12
CA GLN A 436 -1.25 17.10 27.16
C GLN A 436 -0.13 16.68 28.11
N ARG A 437 1.13 16.79 27.70
CA ARG A 437 2.31 16.37 28.46
C ARG A 437 3.21 17.50 28.92
N GLY A 438 2.84 18.73 28.67
CA GLY A 438 3.66 19.89 29.03
C GLY A 438 4.98 19.97 28.24
N LEU A 439 5.06 19.30 27.07
CA LEU A 439 6.23 19.31 26.22
C LEU A 439 6.23 20.50 25.23
N PRO A 440 7.40 20.99 24.81
CA PRO A 440 7.48 22.04 23.80
C PRO A 440 6.85 21.56 22.49
N ALA A 441 6.26 22.48 21.71
CA ALA A 441 5.57 22.18 20.46
C ALA A 441 6.45 21.39 19.48
N PHE A 442 7.72 21.78 19.35
CA PHE A 442 8.70 21.12 18.49
C PHE A 442 10.01 20.90 19.25
N GLY A 443 10.74 19.85 18.93
CA GLY A 443 12.02 19.52 19.54
C GLY A 443 13.16 20.42 19.01
N ASN A 444 13.02 20.94 17.78
CA ASN A 444 13.99 21.83 17.14
C ASN A 444 13.34 22.72 16.08
N ARG A 445 14.12 23.73 15.58
CA ARG A 445 13.61 24.68 14.58
C ARG A 445 13.28 24.01 13.24
N ALA A 446 13.99 22.95 12.87
CA ALA A 446 13.74 22.24 11.61
C ALA A 446 12.36 21.59 11.58
N GLU A 447 11.93 20.97 12.69
CA GLU A 447 10.56 20.43 12.82
C GLU A 447 9.48 21.50 12.62
N GLY A 448 9.68 22.68 13.23
CA GLY A 448 8.78 23.81 13.04
C GLY A 448 8.73 24.32 11.60
N SER A 449 9.88 24.35 10.92
CA SER A 449 9.96 24.73 9.49
C SER A 449 9.24 23.73 8.59
N VAL A 450 9.39 22.42 8.86
CA VAL A 450 8.65 21.36 8.13
C VAL A 450 7.16 21.49 8.36
N ALA A 451 6.72 21.74 9.60
CA ALA A 451 5.31 21.94 9.91
C ALA A 451 4.72 23.17 9.18
N ALA A 452 5.46 24.27 9.13
CA ALA A 452 5.05 25.45 8.38
C ALA A 452 4.96 25.17 6.87
N LEU A 453 5.93 24.44 6.31
CA LEU A 453 5.91 24.02 4.89
C LEU A 453 4.70 23.17 4.57
N VAL A 454 4.38 22.17 5.39
CA VAL A 454 3.18 21.33 5.22
C VAL A 454 1.91 22.19 5.19
N LEU A 455 1.77 23.15 6.12
CA LEU A 455 0.60 24.05 6.15
C LEU A 455 0.54 24.95 4.90
N ILE A 456 1.66 25.55 4.49
CA ILE A 456 1.71 26.40 3.29
C ILE A 456 1.29 25.62 2.05
N LEU A 457 1.84 24.41 1.87
CA LEU A 457 1.49 23.56 0.74
C LEU A 457 0.03 23.09 0.79
N ALA A 458 -0.50 22.78 1.97
CA ALA A 458 -1.90 22.41 2.13
C ALA A 458 -2.85 23.59 1.79
N LEU A 459 -2.52 24.80 2.23
CA LEU A 459 -3.30 26.01 1.90
C LEU A 459 -3.22 26.32 0.40
N ALA A 460 -2.03 26.18 -0.21
CA ALA A 460 -1.87 26.33 -1.66
C ALA A 460 -2.71 25.29 -2.42
N ALA A 461 -2.73 24.04 -1.98
CA ALA A 461 -3.54 22.98 -2.57
C ALA A 461 -5.05 23.29 -2.48
N LEU A 462 -5.53 23.71 -1.31
CA LEU A 462 -6.94 24.10 -1.11
C LEU A 462 -7.32 25.29 -2.00
N TRP A 463 -6.44 26.29 -2.12
CA TRP A 463 -6.65 27.41 -3.03
C TRP A 463 -6.70 26.96 -4.49
N MET A 464 -5.83 26.04 -4.90
CA MET A 464 -5.82 25.50 -6.26
C MET A 464 -7.07 24.69 -6.57
N ILE A 465 -7.61 23.93 -5.61
CA ILE A 465 -8.89 23.23 -5.75
C ILE A 465 -10.02 24.25 -5.88
N GLY A 466 -10.10 25.23 -5.00
CA GLY A 466 -11.13 26.26 -5.04
C GLY A 466 -11.12 27.13 -6.30
N SER A 467 -9.94 27.31 -6.93
CA SER A 467 -9.78 28.02 -8.21
C SER A 467 -9.93 27.11 -9.45
N GLY A 468 -10.25 25.84 -9.29
CA GLY A 468 -10.40 24.87 -10.40
C GLY A 468 -9.07 24.48 -11.10
N ARG A 469 -7.93 24.85 -10.51
CA ARG A 469 -6.58 24.52 -11.06
C ARG A 469 -6.10 23.14 -10.68
N LEU A 470 -6.68 22.56 -9.63
CA LEU A 470 -6.41 21.20 -9.15
C LEU A 470 -7.74 20.47 -9.01
N SER A 471 -7.91 19.35 -9.72
CA SER A 471 -9.05 18.44 -9.54
C SER A 471 -8.76 17.39 -8.48
N LEU A 472 -9.76 17.01 -7.70
CA LEU A 472 -9.72 15.85 -6.81
C LEU A 472 -9.62 14.54 -7.58
#